data_fdb8422bad516fd0c3e17d272cd3f0b8
#
_entry.id   fdb8422bad516fd0c3e17d272cd3f0b8
#
_cell.length_a   1.000
_cell.length_b   1.000
_cell.length_c   1.000
_cell.angle_alpha   90.00
_cell.angle_beta   90.00
_cell.angle_gamma   90.00
#
_symmetry.space_group_name_H-M   'P 1'
#
loop_
_entity.id
_entity.type
_entity.pdbx_description
1 polymer ?
#
loop_
_entity_poly.entity_id
_entity_poly.type
_entity_poly.pdbx_seq_one_letter_code
_entity_poly.pdbx_strand_id
1 'polypeptide(L)'
;MPAEPRAVALVKLSSLGDVVHALPVAEALAAAFPRARLVWIVERREAALLRDHPALDEVIDVDTRAWRSARTPRQVAEVVRGLVVLRRRLRAARFDVAIDLQGLVKSGAVTRATGAPLRIGFAAGWSRERLNALFTTRRVTPPLEARHVVDQYLALLAPLGVAVSPGRARFRLATRAAAELRIDDFFVGVGLKPRHRLVVLNPGAGRTNKRWPVARFRALAERLCHEAGAQVLVLWGPSERDVARAIVDIPVPRPALAPPTDLDELAAVTRRASVMVAGDTGPLHLAAAVGTPCVGLYGPTSAARNGPYGAGHRVLAAPDGRMASIDVPPVLEAVLEVLGR
;
A
#
# COMPACT_ATOMS: atom_id res chain seq x y z
N MET A 1 -21.51 0.80 -27.03
CA MET A 1 -20.55 1.15 -25.98
C MET A 1 -21.33 1.79 -24.84
N PRO A 2 -21.10 1.45 -23.56
CA PRO A 2 -21.70 2.24 -22.49
C PRO A 2 -21.23 3.70 -22.63
N ALA A 3 -22.12 4.65 -22.30
CA ALA A 3 -21.77 6.06 -22.32
C ALA A 3 -20.57 6.31 -21.38
N GLU A 4 -19.65 7.20 -21.78
CA GLU A 4 -18.52 7.59 -20.91
C GLU A 4 -19.02 8.07 -19.55
N PRO A 5 -18.53 7.53 -18.45
CA PRO A 5 -18.94 7.98 -17.12
C PRO A 5 -18.47 9.43 -16.89
N ARG A 6 -19.32 10.25 -16.28
CA ARG A 6 -18.96 11.63 -15.88
C ARG A 6 -18.32 11.68 -14.50
N ALA A 7 -18.72 10.76 -13.61
CA ALA A 7 -18.20 10.69 -12.24
C ALA A 7 -18.06 9.24 -11.79
N VAL A 8 -16.87 8.88 -11.33
CA VAL A 8 -16.52 7.53 -10.86
C VAL A 8 -16.04 7.60 -9.40
N ALA A 9 -16.62 6.77 -8.54
CA ALA A 9 -16.16 6.57 -7.17
C ALA A 9 -15.32 5.31 -7.08
N LEU A 10 -14.10 5.43 -6.54
CA LEU A 10 -13.23 4.32 -6.16
C LEU A 10 -13.36 4.08 -4.66
N VAL A 11 -13.73 2.88 -4.25
CA VAL A 11 -13.87 2.52 -2.84
C VAL A 11 -12.77 1.53 -2.45
N LYS A 12 -11.72 2.06 -1.84
CA LYS A 12 -10.64 1.28 -1.25
C LYS A 12 -10.24 1.93 0.07
N LEU A 13 -10.76 1.38 1.17
CA LEU A 13 -10.69 2.04 2.47
C LEU A 13 -9.32 1.85 3.14
N SER A 14 -8.78 0.65 3.14
CA SER A 14 -7.55 0.28 3.86
C SER A 14 -7.05 -1.09 3.38
N SER A 15 -5.86 -1.59 3.75
CA SER A 15 -4.79 -0.92 4.46
C SER A 15 -3.83 -0.20 3.50
N LEU A 16 -2.75 0.44 4.04
CA LEU A 16 -1.77 1.18 3.24
C LEU A 16 -1.31 0.41 1.98
N GLY A 17 -0.83 -0.82 2.14
CA GLY A 17 -0.39 -1.64 0.99
C GLY A 17 -1.52 -1.93 -0.01
N ASP A 18 -2.74 -2.17 0.49
CA ASP A 18 -3.92 -2.38 -0.36
C ASP A 18 -4.33 -1.11 -1.13
N VAL A 19 -4.15 0.08 -0.55
CA VAL A 19 -4.39 1.37 -1.21
C VAL A 19 -3.33 1.59 -2.30
N VAL A 20 -2.05 1.34 -1.98
CA VAL A 20 -0.96 1.40 -2.98
C VAL A 20 -1.24 0.46 -4.16
N HIS A 21 -1.62 -0.79 -3.92
CA HIS A 21 -1.94 -1.75 -4.97
C HIS A 21 -3.13 -1.33 -5.85
N ALA A 22 -3.99 -0.44 -5.36
CA ALA A 22 -5.15 0.04 -6.10
C ALA A 22 -4.88 1.33 -6.90
N LEU A 23 -3.75 2.02 -6.71
CA LEU A 23 -3.38 3.24 -7.46
C LEU A 23 -3.48 3.06 -8.99
N PRO A 24 -3.01 1.94 -9.57
CA PRO A 24 -3.12 1.74 -11.01
C PRO A 24 -4.54 1.75 -11.57
N VAL A 25 -5.55 1.49 -10.75
CA VAL A 25 -6.96 1.58 -11.17
C VAL A 25 -7.34 3.03 -11.45
N ALA A 26 -6.91 3.99 -10.62
CA ALA A 26 -7.13 5.41 -10.86
C ALA A 26 -6.41 5.88 -12.12
N GLU A 27 -5.16 5.47 -12.32
CA GLU A 27 -4.37 5.79 -13.51
C GLU A 27 -5.03 5.26 -14.80
N ALA A 28 -5.50 4.02 -14.77
CA ALA A 28 -6.17 3.40 -15.91
C ALA A 28 -7.49 4.10 -16.25
N LEU A 29 -8.27 4.50 -15.23
CA LEU A 29 -9.52 5.24 -15.42
C LEU A 29 -9.27 6.65 -15.94
N ALA A 30 -8.30 7.38 -15.40
CA ALA A 30 -7.95 8.73 -15.87
C ALA A 30 -7.47 8.71 -17.33
N ALA A 31 -6.71 7.68 -17.71
CA ALA A 31 -6.28 7.51 -19.09
C ALA A 31 -7.42 7.15 -20.05
N ALA A 32 -8.37 6.30 -19.59
CA ALA A 32 -9.50 5.87 -20.41
C ALA A 32 -10.61 6.92 -20.50
N PHE A 33 -10.82 7.68 -19.43
CA PHE A 33 -11.90 8.66 -19.29
C PHE A 33 -11.37 10.02 -18.79
N PRO A 34 -10.61 10.77 -19.60
CA PRO A 34 -9.91 11.98 -19.14
C PRO A 34 -10.84 13.13 -18.73
N ARG A 35 -12.14 13.04 -19.05
CA ARG A 35 -13.16 14.01 -18.66
C ARG A 35 -14.00 13.56 -17.46
N ALA A 36 -13.80 12.33 -16.99
CA ALA A 36 -14.52 11.82 -15.83
C ALA A 36 -13.92 12.36 -14.53
N ARG A 37 -14.78 12.83 -13.63
CA ARG A 37 -14.37 13.16 -12.26
C ARG A 37 -14.10 11.88 -11.47
N LEU A 38 -12.89 11.69 -11.01
CA LEU A 38 -12.48 10.52 -10.22
C LEU A 38 -12.38 10.89 -8.74
N VAL A 39 -13.15 10.20 -7.91
CA VAL A 39 -13.22 10.43 -6.47
C VAL A 39 -12.82 9.15 -5.75
N TRP A 40 -11.86 9.23 -4.83
CA TRP A 40 -11.46 8.09 -4.02
C TRP A 40 -12.02 8.19 -2.60
N ILE A 41 -12.66 7.12 -2.13
CA ILE A 41 -13.17 7.01 -0.76
C ILE A 41 -12.22 6.09 0.01
N VAL A 42 -11.61 6.59 1.08
CA VAL A 42 -10.51 5.96 1.81
C VAL A 42 -10.62 6.20 3.31
N GLU A 43 -10.01 5.36 4.14
CA GLU A 43 -9.84 5.64 5.58
C GLU A 43 -8.97 6.88 5.78
N ARG A 44 -9.32 7.69 6.78
CA ARG A 44 -8.60 8.94 7.12
C ARG A 44 -7.09 8.76 7.25
N ARG A 45 -6.66 7.62 7.79
CA ARG A 45 -5.26 7.31 8.04
C ARG A 45 -4.44 7.15 6.75
N GLU A 46 -5.06 6.61 5.71
CA GLU A 46 -4.44 6.37 4.41
C GLU A 46 -4.65 7.53 3.43
N ALA A 47 -5.52 8.49 3.76
CA ALA A 47 -5.91 9.59 2.85
C ALA A 47 -4.71 10.48 2.44
N ALA A 48 -3.71 10.64 3.31
CA ALA A 48 -2.52 11.41 3.00
C ALA A 48 -1.80 10.91 1.75
N LEU A 49 -1.74 9.58 1.55
CA LEU A 49 -1.12 8.96 0.38
C LEU A 49 -1.75 9.39 -0.96
N LEU A 50 -3.05 9.70 -0.94
CA LEU A 50 -3.84 10.02 -2.14
C LEU A 50 -3.98 11.53 -2.37
N ARG A 51 -3.52 12.35 -1.44
CA ARG A 51 -3.64 13.79 -1.52
C ARG A 51 -2.81 14.31 -2.71
N ASP A 52 -3.42 15.18 -3.54
CA ASP A 52 -2.83 15.72 -4.78
C ASP A 52 -2.38 14.64 -5.79
N HIS A 53 -2.99 13.46 -5.74
CA HIS A 53 -2.73 12.42 -6.73
C HIS A 53 -3.24 12.88 -8.11
N PRO A 54 -2.39 12.86 -9.16
CA PRO A 54 -2.70 13.51 -10.44
C PRO A 54 -3.89 12.91 -11.20
N ALA A 55 -4.30 11.70 -10.87
CA ALA A 55 -5.48 11.05 -11.46
C ALA A 55 -6.76 11.24 -10.64
N LEU A 56 -6.74 11.97 -9.53
CA LEU A 56 -7.89 12.12 -8.65
C LEU A 56 -8.32 13.59 -8.54
N ASP A 57 -9.60 13.85 -8.69
CA ASP A 57 -10.17 15.17 -8.48
C ASP A 57 -10.53 15.41 -7.01
N GLU A 58 -10.84 14.35 -6.28
CA GLU A 58 -11.25 14.47 -4.88
C GLU A 58 -10.91 13.20 -4.09
N VAL A 59 -10.52 13.38 -2.83
CA VAL A 59 -10.38 12.31 -1.84
C VAL A 59 -11.37 12.54 -0.71
N ILE A 60 -12.24 11.56 -0.48
CA ILE A 60 -13.21 11.57 0.62
C ILE A 60 -12.71 10.62 1.71
N ASP A 61 -12.31 11.18 2.84
CA ASP A 61 -11.91 10.37 3.99
C ASP A 61 -13.11 9.91 4.83
N VAL A 62 -13.02 8.67 5.32
CA VAL A 62 -13.99 8.07 6.24
C VAL A 62 -13.27 7.52 7.46
N ASP A 63 -13.98 7.42 8.59
CA ASP A 63 -13.43 6.84 9.82
C ASP A 63 -14.25 5.63 10.26
N THR A 64 -14.04 4.50 9.58
CA THR A 64 -14.77 3.27 9.93
C THR A 64 -14.31 2.67 11.27
N ARG A 65 -13.21 3.15 11.84
CA ARG A 65 -12.76 2.73 13.17
C ARG A 65 -13.62 3.38 14.25
N ALA A 66 -13.88 4.68 14.13
CA ALA A 66 -14.82 5.38 15.00
C ALA A 66 -16.20 4.70 15.01
N TRP A 67 -16.67 4.20 13.84
CA TRP A 67 -17.94 3.48 13.75
C TRP A 67 -17.98 2.22 14.62
N ARG A 68 -16.84 1.51 14.74
CA ARG A 68 -16.73 0.27 15.52
C ARG A 68 -16.37 0.48 16.99
N SER A 69 -15.77 1.62 17.33
CA SER A 69 -15.30 1.92 18.67
C SER A 69 -16.31 2.69 19.51
N ALA A 70 -17.40 3.19 18.93
CA ALA A 70 -18.45 3.89 19.64
C ALA A 70 -19.11 2.97 20.70
N ARG A 71 -19.07 3.38 21.96
CA ARG A 71 -19.61 2.64 23.12
C ARG A 71 -20.65 3.43 23.91
N THR A 72 -20.60 4.76 23.84
CA THR A 72 -21.54 5.63 24.55
C THR A 72 -22.65 6.12 23.62
N PRO A 73 -23.85 6.43 24.14
CA PRO A 73 -24.95 6.99 23.33
C PRO A 73 -24.52 8.25 22.56
N ARG A 74 -23.70 9.11 23.14
CA ARG A 74 -23.16 10.31 22.49
C ARG A 74 -22.29 9.94 21.29
N GLN A 75 -21.35 9.01 21.45
CA GLN A 75 -20.48 8.53 20.36
C GLN A 75 -21.30 7.89 19.25
N VAL A 76 -22.32 7.08 19.58
CA VAL A 76 -23.22 6.48 18.59
C VAL A 76 -23.96 7.57 17.81
N ALA A 77 -24.50 8.59 18.51
CA ALA A 77 -25.18 9.71 17.85
C ALA A 77 -24.24 10.51 16.92
N GLU A 78 -22.98 10.71 17.30
CA GLU A 78 -21.96 11.35 16.48
C GLU A 78 -21.63 10.52 15.22
N VAL A 79 -21.50 9.20 15.37
CA VAL A 79 -21.32 8.27 14.25
C VAL A 79 -22.49 8.31 13.29
N VAL A 80 -23.72 8.24 13.80
CA VAL A 80 -24.96 8.31 12.97
C VAL A 80 -25.02 9.62 12.20
N ARG A 81 -24.76 10.75 12.86
CA ARG A 81 -24.68 12.07 12.20
C ARG A 81 -23.61 12.07 11.10
N GLY A 82 -22.40 11.57 11.40
CA GLY A 82 -21.32 11.46 10.41
C GLY A 82 -21.69 10.61 9.20
N LEU A 83 -22.39 9.47 9.42
CA LEU A 83 -22.88 8.61 8.34
C LEU A 83 -23.96 9.29 7.48
N VAL A 84 -24.86 10.08 8.09
CA VAL A 84 -25.85 10.84 7.35
C VAL A 84 -25.19 11.92 6.49
N VAL A 85 -24.22 12.66 7.04
CA VAL A 85 -23.44 13.67 6.31
C VAL A 85 -22.67 13.02 5.16
N LEU A 86 -21.96 11.94 5.43
CA LEU A 86 -21.23 11.18 4.40
C LEU A 86 -22.17 10.74 3.29
N ARG A 87 -23.29 10.11 3.63
CA ARG A 87 -24.27 9.67 2.63
C ARG A 87 -24.80 10.82 1.79
N ARG A 88 -25.11 11.98 2.40
CA ARG A 88 -25.56 13.18 1.67
C ARG A 88 -24.48 13.67 0.69
N ARG A 89 -23.22 13.76 1.14
CA ARG A 89 -22.07 14.12 0.29
C ARG A 89 -21.92 13.17 -0.89
N LEU A 90 -21.93 11.85 -0.64
CA LEU A 90 -21.81 10.84 -1.68
C LEU A 90 -22.96 10.89 -2.69
N ARG A 91 -24.21 11.15 -2.26
CA ARG A 91 -25.37 11.29 -3.15
C ARG A 91 -25.32 12.58 -3.97
N ALA A 92 -24.89 13.68 -3.36
CA ALA A 92 -24.74 14.96 -4.05
C ALA A 92 -23.68 14.91 -5.16
N ALA A 93 -22.70 14.04 -5.04
CA ALA A 93 -21.64 13.84 -6.03
C ALA A 93 -22.13 13.20 -7.35
N ARG A 94 -23.34 12.60 -7.38
CA ARG A 94 -24.01 12.04 -8.58
C ARG A 94 -23.11 11.12 -9.40
N PHE A 95 -22.53 10.12 -8.74
CA PHE A 95 -21.68 9.13 -9.41
C PHE A 95 -22.47 8.26 -10.39
N ASP A 96 -21.95 8.09 -11.61
CA ASP A 96 -22.45 7.14 -12.60
C ASP A 96 -21.99 5.72 -12.29
N VAL A 97 -20.75 5.62 -11.79
CA VAL A 97 -20.08 4.35 -11.49
C VAL A 97 -19.47 4.40 -10.09
N ALA A 98 -19.55 3.31 -9.34
CA ALA A 98 -18.78 3.08 -8.12
C ALA A 98 -18.09 1.72 -8.20
N ILE A 99 -16.80 1.65 -7.86
CA ILE A 99 -15.98 0.44 -7.94
C ILE A 99 -15.49 0.06 -6.55
N ASP A 100 -15.94 -1.08 -6.04
CA ASP A 100 -15.48 -1.63 -4.77
C ASP A 100 -14.24 -2.51 -4.98
N LEU A 101 -13.07 -1.95 -4.70
CA LEU A 101 -11.78 -2.62 -4.79
C LEU A 101 -11.43 -3.41 -3.51
N GLN A 102 -12.27 -3.36 -2.47
CA GLN A 102 -11.94 -3.95 -1.17
C GLN A 102 -12.61 -5.31 -0.92
N GLY A 103 -13.87 -5.45 -1.33
CA GLY A 103 -14.61 -6.69 -1.18
C GLY A 103 -15.02 -7.03 0.26
N LEU A 104 -15.21 -6.04 1.14
CA LEU A 104 -15.73 -6.21 2.50
C LEU A 104 -17.16 -5.67 2.60
N VAL A 105 -17.96 -6.16 3.53
CA VAL A 105 -19.32 -5.65 3.79
C VAL A 105 -19.32 -4.14 4.03
N LYS A 106 -18.36 -3.64 4.81
CA LYS A 106 -18.22 -2.21 5.07
C LYS A 106 -17.95 -1.37 3.81
N SER A 107 -17.09 -1.85 2.90
CA SER A 107 -16.83 -1.16 1.64
C SER A 107 -18.02 -1.24 0.70
N GLY A 108 -18.69 -2.38 0.66
CA GLY A 108 -19.94 -2.55 -0.07
C GLY A 108 -21.04 -1.58 0.39
N ALA A 109 -21.20 -1.40 1.71
CA ALA A 109 -22.14 -0.43 2.26
C ALA A 109 -21.81 1.02 1.81
N VAL A 110 -20.53 1.40 1.83
CA VAL A 110 -20.06 2.71 1.31
C VAL A 110 -20.35 2.82 -0.19
N THR A 111 -20.03 1.78 -0.97
CA THR A 111 -20.30 1.71 -2.42
C THR A 111 -21.79 1.90 -2.71
N ARG A 112 -22.67 1.25 -1.95
CA ARG A 112 -24.12 1.44 -2.09
C ARG A 112 -24.58 2.86 -1.68
N ALA A 113 -23.93 3.44 -0.68
CA ALA A 113 -24.24 4.79 -0.21
C ALA A 113 -23.97 5.87 -1.26
N THR A 114 -23.04 5.65 -2.21
CA THR A 114 -22.77 6.55 -3.35
C THR A 114 -24.01 6.81 -4.20
N GLY A 115 -24.89 5.82 -4.31
CA GLY A 115 -26.08 5.88 -5.14
C GLY A 115 -25.82 5.63 -6.62
N ALA A 116 -24.60 5.32 -7.01
CA ALA A 116 -24.27 5.01 -8.38
C ALA A 116 -25.15 3.87 -8.93
N PRO A 117 -25.74 4.02 -10.13
CA PRO A 117 -26.53 2.97 -10.75
C PRO A 117 -25.68 1.74 -11.10
N LEU A 118 -24.45 1.96 -11.59
CA LEU A 118 -23.50 0.89 -11.85
C LEU A 118 -22.52 0.77 -10.67
N ARG A 119 -22.59 -0.33 -9.96
CA ARG A 119 -21.68 -0.64 -8.84
C ARG A 119 -20.92 -1.92 -9.15
N ILE A 120 -19.65 -1.78 -9.44
CA ILE A 120 -18.76 -2.87 -9.84
C ILE A 120 -18.02 -3.39 -8.61
N GLY A 121 -17.87 -4.69 -8.51
CA GLY A 121 -17.07 -5.33 -7.46
C GLY A 121 -16.77 -6.78 -7.80
N PHE A 122 -16.07 -7.46 -6.93
CA PHE A 122 -15.73 -8.86 -7.12
C PHE A 122 -16.97 -9.78 -7.03
N ALA A 123 -16.94 -10.88 -7.79
CA ALA A 123 -17.83 -11.99 -7.57
C ALA A 123 -17.66 -12.57 -6.15
N ALA A 124 -18.71 -13.20 -5.60
CA ALA A 124 -18.74 -13.64 -4.20
C ALA A 124 -17.57 -14.54 -3.81
N GLY A 125 -17.09 -15.39 -4.73
CA GLY A 125 -15.92 -16.28 -4.49
C GLY A 125 -14.57 -15.55 -4.45
N TRP A 126 -14.52 -14.31 -4.94
CA TRP A 126 -13.32 -13.46 -4.99
C TRP A 126 -13.35 -12.31 -3.98
N SER A 127 -14.53 -12.01 -3.43
CA SER A 127 -14.66 -11.02 -2.36
C SER A 127 -14.05 -11.56 -1.05
N ARG A 128 -13.41 -10.69 -0.28
CA ARG A 128 -12.91 -11.03 1.08
C ARG A 128 -14.05 -11.48 2.00
N GLU A 129 -15.23 -10.86 1.86
CA GLU A 129 -16.46 -11.23 2.52
C GLU A 129 -17.53 -11.46 1.45
N ARG A 130 -18.06 -12.70 1.35
CA ARG A 130 -19.00 -13.10 0.29
C ARG A 130 -20.23 -12.19 0.22
N LEU A 131 -20.69 -11.68 1.35
CA LEU A 131 -21.85 -10.79 1.45
C LEU A 131 -21.61 -9.41 0.79
N ASN A 132 -20.35 -9.02 0.53
CA ASN A 132 -20.06 -7.81 -0.21
C ASN A 132 -20.73 -7.77 -1.58
N ALA A 133 -20.87 -8.91 -2.25
CA ALA A 133 -21.49 -9.03 -3.56
C ALA A 133 -22.97 -8.56 -3.59
N LEU A 134 -23.65 -8.46 -2.45
CA LEU A 134 -25.02 -7.93 -2.36
C LEU A 134 -25.11 -6.42 -2.59
N PHE A 135 -24.02 -5.69 -2.45
CA PHE A 135 -23.96 -4.24 -2.61
C PHE A 135 -23.61 -3.80 -4.03
N THR A 136 -23.15 -4.73 -4.87
CA THR A 136 -22.72 -4.46 -6.25
C THR A 136 -23.79 -4.90 -7.25
N THR A 137 -23.89 -4.18 -8.37
CA THR A 137 -24.83 -4.50 -9.48
C THR A 137 -24.13 -5.28 -10.59
N ARG A 138 -22.82 -5.09 -10.75
CA ARG A 138 -21.97 -5.81 -11.69
C ARG A 138 -20.82 -6.50 -10.95
N ARG A 139 -20.74 -7.81 -11.06
CA ARG A 139 -19.76 -8.64 -10.39
C ARG A 139 -18.74 -9.15 -11.39
N VAL A 140 -17.45 -9.07 -11.04
CA VAL A 140 -16.35 -9.48 -11.90
C VAL A 140 -15.60 -10.63 -11.25
N THR A 141 -15.32 -11.66 -12.03
CA THR A 141 -14.36 -12.72 -11.71
C THR A 141 -13.08 -12.37 -12.45
N PRO A 142 -11.97 -12.07 -11.75
CA PRO A 142 -10.69 -11.85 -12.38
C PRO A 142 -10.26 -13.08 -13.19
N PRO A 143 -9.60 -12.93 -14.34
CA PRO A 143 -9.08 -14.03 -15.10
C PRO A 143 -7.97 -14.76 -14.33
N LEU A 144 -7.70 -16.03 -14.66
CA LEU A 144 -6.73 -16.86 -13.95
C LEU A 144 -5.30 -16.33 -14.02
N GLU A 145 -4.99 -15.61 -15.06
CA GLU A 145 -3.70 -14.93 -15.29
C GLU A 145 -3.46 -13.77 -14.32
N ALA A 146 -4.53 -13.16 -13.80
CA ALA A 146 -4.47 -12.09 -12.81
C ALA A 146 -4.10 -12.64 -11.42
N ARG A 147 -2.87 -13.18 -11.29
CA ARG A 147 -2.38 -13.77 -10.04
C ARG A 147 -2.10 -12.71 -8.99
N HIS A 148 -1.57 -11.57 -9.39
CA HIS A 148 -1.27 -10.48 -8.48
C HIS A 148 -2.51 -9.64 -8.16
N VAL A 149 -2.61 -9.12 -6.94
CA VAL A 149 -3.76 -8.34 -6.48
C VAL A 149 -3.99 -7.06 -7.30
N VAL A 150 -2.94 -6.44 -7.82
CA VAL A 150 -3.02 -5.29 -8.72
C VAL A 150 -3.77 -5.65 -9.99
N ASP A 151 -3.43 -6.77 -10.63
CA ASP A 151 -4.09 -7.25 -11.84
C ASP A 151 -5.54 -7.64 -11.57
N GLN A 152 -5.82 -8.20 -10.37
CA GLN A 152 -7.18 -8.48 -9.93
C GLN A 152 -8.02 -7.19 -9.78
N TYR A 153 -7.43 -6.10 -9.26
CA TYR A 153 -8.12 -4.81 -9.18
C TYR A 153 -8.37 -4.21 -10.57
N LEU A 154 -7.38 -4.27 -11.46
CA LEU A 154 -7.51 -3.79 -12.83
C LEU A 154 -8.57 -4.57 -13.63
N ALA A 155 -8.73 -5.87 -13.37
CA ALA A 155 -9.78 -6.68 -13.98
C ALA A 155 -11.21 -6.17 -13.67
N LEU A 156 -11.43 -5.44 -12.57
CA LEU A 156 -12.71 -4.82 -12.26
C LEU A 156 -13.11 -3.72 -13.26
N LEU A 157 -12.19 -3.26 -14.10
CA LEU A 157 -12.46 -2.24 -15.12
C LEU A 157 -13.05 -2.82 -16.42
N ALA A 158 -13.04 -4.13 -16.60
CA ALA A 158 -13.55 -4.80 -17.79
C ALA A 158 -15.03 -4.42 -18.16
N PRO A 159 -15.96 -4.25 -17.20
CA PRO A 159 -17.32 -3.80 -17.52
C PRO A 159 -17.39 -2.38 -18.12
N LEU A 160 -16.35 -1.58 -17.98
CA LEU A 160 -16.23 -0.25 -18.56
C LEU A 160 -15.47 -0.26 -19.90
N GLY A 161 -15.07 -1.42 -20.40
CA GLY A 161 -14.28 -1.55 -21.61
C GLY A 161 -12.80 -1.17 -21.45
N VAL A 162 -12.32 -1.00 -20.21
CA VAL A 162 -10.92 -0.67 -19.92
C VAL A 162 -10.16 -1.96 -19.63
N ALA A 163 -9.12 -2.19 -20.44
CA ALA A 163 -8.24 -3.34 -20.28
C ALA A 163 -6.79 -2.88 -20.03
N VAL A 164 -6.15 -3.45 -19.04
CA VAL A 164 -4.72 -3.25 -18.77
C VAL A 164 -4.06 -4.61 -18.72
N SER A 165 -3.03 -4.79 -19.55
CA SER A 165 -2.28 -6.06 -19.57
C SER A 165 -1.57 -6.28 -18.24
N PRO A 166 -1.52 -7.52 -17.71
CA PRO A 166 -0.76 -7.86 -16.52
C PRO A 166 0.71 -7.39 -16.61
N GLY A 167 1.27 -6.91 -15.52
CA GLY A 167 2.63 -6.37 -15.48
C GLY A 167 2.79 -4.95 -16.06
N ARG A 168 1.74 -4.33 -16.61
CA ARG A 168 1.78 -2.99 -17.22
C ARG A 168 1.15 -1.89 -16.35
N ALA A 169 0.82 -2.20 -15.13
CA ALA A 169 0.27 -1.23 -14.19
C ALA A 169 1.24 -0.08 -13.93
N ARG A 170 0.69 1.14 -13.88
CA ARG A 170 1.45 2.36 -13.56
C ARG A 170 1.07 2.82 -12.17
N PHE A 171 2.08 3.23 -11.42
CA PHE A 171 1.90 3.82 -10.09
C PHE A 171 2.36 5.27 -10.17
N ARG A 172 1.52 6.18 -9.72
CA ARG A 172 1.92 7.56 -9.45
C ARG A 172 1.65 7.87 -7.99
N LEU A 173 2.50 8.69 -7.43
CA LEU A 173 2.39 9.23 -6.09
C LEU A 173 2.83 10.68 -6.15
N ALA A 174 2.08 11.56 -5.52
CA ALA A 174 2.46 12.95 -5.40
C ALA A 174 3.81 13.08 -4.67
N THR A 175 4.64 14.00 -5.11
CA THR A 175 5.90 14.33 -4.45
C THR A 175 5.69 15.63 -3.68
N ARG A 176 5.98 15.59 -2.37
CA ARG A 176 5.82 16.76 -1.50
C ARG A 176 7.16 17.36 -1.18
N ALA A 177 7.41 18.55 -1.69
CA ALA A 177 8.68 19.25 -1.51
C ALA A 177 9.09 19.35 -0.02
N ALA A 178 8.16 19.65 0.87
CA ALA A 178 8.46 19.72 2.31
C ALA A 178 8.90 18.40 2.92
N ALA A 179 8.33 17.25 2.50
CA ALA A 179 8.76 15.94 2.95
C ALA A 179 10.13 15.57 2.36
N GLU A 180 10.34 15.86 1.08
CA GLU A 180 11.63 15.64 0.42
C GLU A 180 12.75 16.40 1.13
N LEU A 181 12.55 17.70 1.41
CA LEU A 181 13.54 18.53 2.11
C LEU A 181 13.85 18.00 3.51
N ARG A 182 12.83 17.66 4.31
CA ARG A 182 13.06 17.10 5.66
C ARG A 182 13.87 15.81 5.62
N ILE A 183 13.65 14.97 4.65
CA ILE A 183 14.41 13.71 4.50
C ILE A 183 15.83 14.00 3.99
N ASP A 184 16.03 14.98 3.09
CA ASP A 184 17.37 15.40 2.66
C ASP A 184 18.18 15.95 3.83
N ASP A 185 17.59 16.84 4.66
CA ASP A 185 18.23 17.38 5.86
C ASP A 185 18.60 16.26 6.85
N PHE A 186 17.68 15.29 7.05
CA PHE A 186 17.98 14.14 7.88
C PHE A 186 19.16 13.34 7.33
N PHE A 187 19.19 13.05 6.03
CA PHE A 187 20.26 12.27 5.39
C PHE A 187 21.61 12.98 5.52
N VAL A 188 21.67 14.29 5.31
CA VAL A 188 22.85 15.11 5.53
C VAL A 188 23.29 15.02 6.99
N GLY A 189 22.36 15.18 7.93
CA GLY A 189 22.65 15.16 9.38
C GLY A 189 23.23 13.84 9.90
N VAL A 190 22.90 12.70 9.26
CA VAL A 190 23.41 11.37 9.64
C VAL A 190 24.46 10.82 8.67
N GLY A 191 24.85 11.60 7.65
CA GLY A 191 25.89 11.23 6.68
C GLY A 191 25.47 10.16 5.67
N LEU A 192 24.15 9.96 5.45
CA LEU A 192 23.66 9.02 4.45
C LEU A 192 23.68 9.63 3.05
N LYS A 193 24.05 8.82 2.06
CA LYS A 193 24.07 9.22 0.64
C LYS A 193 22.93 8.52 -0.10
N PRO A 194 21.96 9.27 -0.69
CA PRO A 194 20.88 8.68 -1.46
C PRO A 194 21.39 7.77 -2.58
N ARG A 195 20.75 6.61 -2.75
CA ARG A 195 21.05 5.62 -3.80
C ARG A 195 22.50 5.12 -3.88
N HIS A 196 23.34 5.46 -2.89
CA HIS A 196 24.70 4.96 -2.82
C HIS A 196 24.74 3.74 -1.88
N ARG A 197 24.36 2.57 -2.40
CA ARG A 197 24.23 1.30 -1.65
C ARG A 197 23.41 1.46 -0.37
N LEU A 198 22.35 2.28 -0.42
CA LEU A 198 21.48 2.50 0.72
C LEU A 198 20.44 1.39 0.81
N VAL A 199 20.53 0.59 1.84
CA VAL A 199 19.56 -0.47 2.18
C VAL A 199 18.62 0.05 3.26
N VAL A 200 17.32 0.08 2.96
CA VAL A 200 16.30 0.45 3.92
C VAL A 200 15.65 -0.82 4.48
N LEU A 201 15.69 -1.00 5.79
CA LEU A 201 15.08 -2.12 6.49
C LEU A 201 13.79 -1.68 7.17
N ASN A 202 12.68 -2.41 6.94
CA ASN A 202 11.44 -2.21 7.68
C ASN A 202 11.08 -3.48 8.47
N PRO A 203 11.40 -3.54 9.77
CA PRO A 203 11.14 -4.70 10.61
C PRO A 203 9.68 -4.80 11.05
N GLY A 204 8.92 -3.71 10.93
CA GLY A 204 7.54 -3.61 11.37
C GLY A 204 6.55 -4.36 10.49
N ALA A 205 5.45 -4.82 11.08
CA ALA A 205 4.28 -5.31 10.38
C ALA A 205 3.03 -5.22 11.25
N GLY A 206 1.88 -5.02 10.63
CA GLY A 206 0.60 -4.92 11.34
C GLY A 206 0.14 -6.21 12.05
N ARG A 207 0.70 -7.37 11.66
CA ARG A 207 0.47 -8.66 12.31
C ARG A 207 1.81 -9.26 12.74
N THR A 208 1.88 -9.79 13.94
CA THR A 208 3.12 -10.37 14.51
C THR A 208 3.66 -11.54 13.68
N ASN A 209 2.77 -12.38 13.14
CA ASN A 209 3.17 -13.53 12.32
C ASN A 209 3.77 -13.15 10.93
N LYS A 210 3.71 -11.86 10.55
CA LYS A 210 4.36 -11.31 9.35
C LYS A 210 5.72 -10.66 9.66
N ARG A 211 6.14 -10.63 10.91
CA ARG A 211 7.41 -10.02 11.33
C ARG A 211 8.53 -11.03 11.21
N TRP A 212 9.57 -10.68 10.46
CA TRP A 212 10.82 -11.42 10.51
C TRP A 212 11.51 -11.16 11.85
N PRO A 213 12.18 -12.16 12.46
CA PRO A 213 12.77 -12.00 13.79
C PRO A 213 13.75 -10.81 13.87
N VAL A 214 13.66 -10.02 14.95
CA VAL A 214 14.49 -8.84 15.17
C VAL A 214 15.98 -9.18 15.15
N ALA A 215 16.35 -10.32 15.75
CA ALA A 215 17.74 -10.80 15.75
C ALA A 215 18.26 -11.07 14.32
N ARG A 216 17.41 -11.48 13.40
CA ARG A 216 17.79 -11.70 11.99
C ARG A 216 17.92 -10.38 11.23
N PHE A 217 17.05 -9.40 11.48
CA PHE A 217 17.23 -8.05 10.94
C PHE A 217 18.53 -7.42 11.45
N ARG A 218 18.85 -7.60 12.75
CA ARG A 218 20.11 -7.14 13.32
C ARG A 218 21.30 -7.79 12.65
N ALA A 219 21.32 -9.12 12.53
CA ALA A 219 22.40 -9.86 11.86
C ALA A 219 22.55 -9.47 10.38
N LEU A 220 21.43 -9.25 9.66
CA LEU A 220 21.45 -8.74 8.28
C LEU A 220 22.08 -7.34 8.23
N ALA A 221 21.66 -6.43 9.11
CA ALA A 221 22.15 -5.07 9.16
C ALA A 221 23.68 -5.04 9.46
N GLU A 222 24.14 -5.85 10.40
CA GLU A 222 25.54 -5.99 10.72
C GLU A 222 26.36 -6.46 9.51
N ARG A 223 25.94 -7.53 8.85
CA ARG A 223 26.63 -8.04 7.65
C ARG A 223 26.60 -7.04 6.48
N LEU A 224 25.51 -6.32 6.29
CA LEU A 224 25.43 -5.29 5.26
C LEU A 224 26.41 -4.14 5.51
N CYS A 225 26.55 -3.68 6.76
CA CYS A 225 27.47 -2.63 7.13
C CYS A 225 28.94 -3.07 7.05
N HIS A 226 29.27 -4.24 7.65
CA HIS A 226 30.66 -4.67 7.84
C HIS A 226 31.22 -5.45 6.66
N GLU A 227 30.42 -6.33 6.03
CA GLU A 227 30.89 -7.18 4.93
C GLU A 227 30.65 -6.54 3.57
N ALA A 228 29.50 -5.85 3.38
CA ALA A 228 29.11 -5.30 2.10
C ALA A 228 29.40 -3.80 1.93
N GLY A 229 29.84 -3.10 2.98
CA GLY A 229 30.06 -1.66 2.95
C GLY A 229 28.81 -0.86 2.58
N ALA A 230 27.62 -1.40 2.86
CA ALA A 230 26.37 -0.75 2.56
C ALA A 230 25.99 0.24 3.67
N GLN A 231 25.32 1.32 3.28
CA GLN A 231 24.62 2.19 4.21
C GLN A 231 23.29 1.55 4.57
N VAL A 232 22.93 1.50 5.84
CA VAL A 232 21.69 0.88 6.30
C VAL A 232 20.85 1.89 7.07
N LEU A 233 19.57 2.01 6.73
CA LEU A 233 18.58 2.82 7.43
C LEU A 233 17.45 1.92 7.92
N VAL A 234 17.13 1.98 9.21
CA VAL A 234 16.05 1.19 9.82
C VAL A 234 14.84 2.05 10.06
N LEU A 235 13.72 1.71 9.40
CA LEU A 235 12.40 2.34 9.58
C LEU A 235 11.69 1.77 10.80
N TRP A 236 10.69 2.49 11.27
CA TRP A 236 9.79 2.05 12.34
C TRP A 236 8.44 2.74 12.23
N GLY A 237 7.40 2.02 12.59
CA GLY A 237 6.04 2.54 12.71
C GLY A 237 5.66 2.86 14.15
N PRO A 238 4.43 3.32 14.39
CA PRO A 238 3.92 3.53 15.74
C PRO A 238 4.13 2.30 16.63
N SER A 239 4.74 2.49 17.81
CA SER A 239 5.08 1.45 18.79
C SER A 239 6.17 0.46 18.37
N GLU A 240 6.96 0.75 17.32
CA GLU A 240 8.03 -0.14 16.82
C GLU A 240 9.44 0.44 17.02
N ARG A 241 9.56 1.62 17.64
CA ARG A 241 10.84 2.33 17.79
C ARG A 241 11.88 1.50 18.57
N ASP A 242 11.47 0.80 19.62
CA ASP A 242 12.40 -0.01 20.42
C ASP A 242 12.88 -1.24 19.67
N VAL A 243 12.04 -1.82 18.82
CA VAL A 243 12.43 -2.89 17.89
C VAL A 243 13.50 -2.38 16.91
N ALA A 244 13.30 -1.21 16.33
CA ALA A 244 14.27 -0.61 15.40
C ALA A 244 15.57 -0.23 16.11
N ARG A 245 15.52 0.28 17.34
CA ARG A 245 16.70 0.54 18.17
C ARG A 245 17.54 -0.71 18.43
N ALA A 246 16.89 -1.83 18.74
CA ALA A 246 17.59 -3.10 18.96
C ALA A 246 18.34 -3.60 17.70
N ILE A 247 17.92 -3.17 16.50
CA ILE A 247 18.60 -3.52 15.25
C ILE A 247 19.81 -2.60 15.00
N VAL A 248 19.71 -1.31 15.30
CA VAL A 248 20.80 -0.35 15.05
C VAL A 248 21.88 -0.35 16.15
N ASP A 249 21.61 -1.02 17.27
CA ASP A 249 22.54 -1.13 18.40
C ASP A 249 23.60 -2.21 18.14
N ILE A 250 24.50 -1.94 17.18
CA ILE A 250 25.64 -2.77 16.78
C ILE A 250 26.92 -1.91 16.74
N PRO A 251 28.12 -2.54 16.72
CA PRO A 251 29.36 -1.79 16.57
C PRO A 251 29.42 -0.95 15.29
N VAL A 252 30.28 0.06 15.26
CA VAL A 252 30.54 0.91 14.09
C VAL A 252 31.32 0.11 13.02
N PRO A 253 30.96 0.23 11.71
CA PRO A 253 29.90 1.03 11.12
C PRO A 253 28.51 0.49 11.45
N ARG A 254 27.61 1.37 11.89
CA ARG A 254 26.25 0.97 12.33
C ARG A 254 25.16 1.57 11.47
N PRO A 255 23.99 0.91 11.40
CA PRO A 255 22.82 1.46 10.75
C PRO A 255 22.34 2.78 11.36
N ALA A 256 21.76 3.64 10.54
CA ALA A 256 21.01 4.79 11.02
C ALA A 256 19.58 4.40 11.42
N LEU A 257 19.06 5.03 12.47
CA LEU A 257 17.65 4.95 12.83
C LEU A 257 16.89 6.08 12.15
N ALA A 258 15.83 5.76 11.43
CA ALA A 258 14.98 6.77 10.80
C ALA A 258 14.30 7.68 11.83
N PRO A 259 14.02 8.94 11.49
CA PRO A 259 13.12 9.78 12.28
C PRO A 259 11.69 9.21 12.23
N PRO A 260 10.76 9.70 13.08
CA PRO A 260 9.34 9.46 12.86
C PRO A 260 8.96 9.95 11.46
N THR A 261 8.33 9.11 10.66
CA THR A 261 7.93 9.46 9.29
C THR A 261 6.41 9.42 9.13
N ASP A 262 5.87 10.41 8.44
CA ASP A 262 4.54 10.32 7.84
C ASP A 262 4.59 9.54 6.50
N LEU A 263 3.46 9.44 5.79
CA LEU A 263 3.41 8.69 4.54
C LEU A 263 4.18 9.38 3.39
N ASP A 264 4.21 10.70 3.37
CA ASP A 264 4.94 11.48 2.36
C ASP A 264 6.45 11.36 2.58
N GLU A 265 6.90 11.44 3.83
CA GLU A 265 8.29 11.21 4.24
C GLU A 265 8.73 9.77 4.02
N LEU A 266 7.86 8.79 4.31
CA LEU A 266 8.13 7.38 4.01
C LEU A 266 8.36 7.18 2.50
N ALA A 267 7.53 7.80 1.64
CA ALA A 267 7.72 7.78 0.21
C ALA A 267 9.04 8.45 -0.21
N ALA A 268 9.40 9.57 0.43
CA ALA A 268 10.67 10.27 0.18
C ALA A 268 11.89 9.41 0.55
N VAL A 269 11.86 8.73 1.70
CA VAL A 269 12.91 7.78 2.11
C VAL A 269 13.03 6.64 1.11
N THR A 270 11.91 6.03 0.73
CA THR A 270 11.93 4.87 -0.18
C THR A 270 12.45 5.24 -1.56
N ARG A 271 12.16 6.43 -2.09
CA ARG A 271 12.76 6.93 -3.35
C ARG A 271 14.29 7.07 -3.31
N ARG A 272 14.87 7.31 -2.13
CA ARG A 272 16.33 7.44 -1.93
C ARG A 272 17.03 6.11 -1.71
N ALA A 273 16.29 5.04 -1.44
CA ALA A 273 16.85 3.72 -1.22
C ALA A 273 17.35 3.08 -2.52
N SER A 274 18.47 2.34 -2.45
CA SER A 274 18.91 1.42 -3.49
C SER A 274 18.11 0.12 -3.45
N VAL A 275 17.76 -0.32 -2.23
CA VAL A 275 16.89 -1.49 -2.01
C VAL A 275 16.12 -1.37 -0.70
N MET A 276 14.89 -1.88 -0.71
CA MET A 276 14.03 -2.01 0.46
C MET A 276 13.91 -3.47 0.88
N VAL A 277 14.16 -3.79 2.14
CA VAL A 277 13.94 -5.12 2.73
C VAL A 277 12.81 -5.06 3.74
N ALA A 278 11.75 -5.81 3.52
CA ALA A 278 10.61 -5.84 4.45
C ALA A 278 9.77 -7.12 4.27
N GLY A 279 8.96 -7.44 5.28
CA GLY A 279 7.85 -8.38 5.11
C GLY A 279 6.72 -7.81 4.24
N ASP A 280 5.65 -8.58 4.04
CA ASP A 280 4.41 -8.16 3.35
C ASP A 280 3.73 -7.01 4.11
N THR A 281 4.14 -5.77 3.83
CA THR A 281 3.76 -4.56 4.56
C THR A 281 3.55 -3.37 3.61
N GLY A 282 2.82 -2.35 4.09
CA GLY A 282 2.60 -1.12 3.34
C GLY A 282 3.87 -0.45 2.83
N PRO A 283 4.92 -0.28 3.64
CA PRO A 283 6.19 0.27 3.20
C PRO A 283 6.86 -0.49 2.04
N LEU A 284 6.81 -1.83 2.03
CA LEU A 284 7.34 -2.62 0.91
C LEU A 284 6.64 -2.30 -0.41
N HIS A 285 5.30 -2.24 -0.37
CA HIS A 285 4.50 -1.97 -1.56
C HIS A 285 4.65 -0.52 -2.02
N LEU A 286 4.81 0.41 -1.06
CA LEU A 286 5.10 1.81 -1.38
C LEU A 286 6.46 1.95 -2.08
N ALA A 287 7.50 1.27 -1.58
CA ALA A 287 8.81 1.26 -2.21
C ALA A 287 8.75 0.73 -3.64
N ALA A 288 8.08 -0.40 -3.86
CA ALA A 288 7.87 -0.94 -5.20
C ALA A 288 7.12 0.03 -6.12
N ALA A 289 6.08 0.70 -5.61
CA ALA A 289 5.27 1.66 -6.37
C ALA A 289 6.07 2.91 -6.81
N VAL A 290 7.08 3.34 -6.04
CA VAL A 290 7.97 4.44 -6.41
C VAL A 290 9.20 3.99 -7.21
N GLY A 291 9.25 2.72 -7.61
CA GLY A 291 10.32 2.16 -8.44
C GLY A 291 11.56 1.72 -7.68
N THR A 292 11.52 1.67 -6.35
CA THR A 292 12.64 1.17 -5.55
C THR A 292 12.68 -0.36 -5.62
N PRO A 293 13.80 -0.97 -5.96
CA PRO A 293 13.97 -2.42 -5.89
C PRO A 293 13.72 -2.94 -4.48
N CYS A 294 13.05 -4.10 -4.37
CA CYS A 294 12.63 -4.67 -3.10
C CYS A 294 13.12 -6.10 -2.91
N VAL A 295 13.45 -6.45 -1.69
CA VAL A 295 13.58 -7.81 -1.21
C VAL A 295 12.43 -8.08 -0.23
N GLY A 296 11.40 -8.76 -0.70
CA GLY A 296 10.19 -9.07 0.07
C GLY A 296 10.29 -10.39 0.81
N LEU A 297 9.99 -10.40 2.11
CA LEU A 297 10.00 -11.59 2.96
C LEU A 297 8.58 -12.06 3.22
N TYR A 298 8.27 -13.31 2.88
CA TYR A 298 6.93 -13.86 2.93
C TYR A 298 6.88 -15.15 3.76
N GLY A 299 6.11 -15.12 4.82
CA GLY A 299 5.77 -16.30 5.62
C GLY A 299 4.32 -16.73 5.34
N PRO A 300 3.34 -16.20 6.12
CA PRO A 300 1.95 -16.67 6.05
C PRO A 300 1.15 -16.13 4.87
N THR A 301 1.72 -15.27 4.04
CA THR A 301 1.03 -14.63 2.91
C THR A 301 1.61 -15.05 1.57
N SER A 302 0.77 -15.05 0.54
CA SER A 302 1.18 -15.43 -0.81
C SER A 302 1.98 -14.31 -1.48
N ALA A 303 3.24 -14.57 -1.76
CA ALA A 303 4.10 -13.68 -2.53
C ALA A 303 3.60 -13.48 -3.97
N ALA A 304 3.07 -14.52 -4.60
CA ALA A 304 2.50 -14.45 -5.95
C ALA A 304 1.32 -13.47 -6.04
N ARG A 305 0.55 -13.34 -4.95
CA ARG A 305 -0.59 -12.43 -4.88
C ARG A 305 -0.23 -11.03 -4.40
N ASN A 306 0.66 -10.91 -3.45
CA ASN A 306 0.95 -9.66 -2.74
C ASN A 306 2.44 -9.27 -2.78
N GLY A 307 3.24 -9.83 -3.70
CA GLY A 307 4.64 -9.46 -3.85
C GLY A 307 4.82 -7.98 -4.23
N PRO A 308 6.05 -7.44 -4.19
CA PRO A 308 6.33 -6.16 -4.81
C PRO A 308 6.03 -6.27 -6.32
N TYR A 309 5.20 -5.35 -6.81
CA TYR A 309 4.72 -5.42 -8.19
C TYR A 309 5.73 -4.85 -9.19
N GLY A 310 5.97 -5.58 -10.25
CA GLY A 310 6.89 -5.18 -11.32
C GLY A 310 8.15 -6.05 -11.38
N ALA A 311 9.09 -5.61 -12.21
CA ALA A 311 10.37 -6.29 -12.38
C ALA A 311 11.45 -5.73 -11.42
N GLY A 312 12.54 -6.47 -11.24
CA GLY A 312 13.69 -5.99 -10.46
C GLY A 312 13.62 -6.28 -8.96
N HIS A 313 12.54 -6.89 -8.49
CA HIS A 313 12.39 -7.30 -7.09
C HIS A 313 12.88 -8.73 -6.86
N ARG A 314 13.14 -9.05 -5.58
CA ARG A 314 13.39 -10.41 -5.08
C ARG A 314 12.37 -10.75 -4.03
N VAL A 315 12.00 -12.02 -3.98
CA VAL A 315 11.04 -12.52 -2.99
C VAL A 315 11.57 -13.80 -2.38
N LEU A 316 11.64 -13.84 -1.05
CA LEU A 316 11.93 -15.03 -0.28
C LEU A 316 10.66 -15.46 0.47
N ALA A 317 10.18 -16.66 0.17
CA ALA A 317 8.99 -17.22 0.81
C ALA A 317 9.38 -18.43 1.64
N ALA A 318 8.95 -18.44 2.89
CA ALA A 318 9.15 -19.61 3.77
C ALA A 318 8.26 -20.77 3.33
N PRO A 319 8.81 -21.96 3.05
CA PRO A 319 8.01 -23.11 2.61
C PRO A 319 6.96 -23.55 3.64
N ASP A 320 7.24 -23.35 4.92
CA ASP A 320 6.36 -23.69 6.05
C ASP A 320 5.43 -22.56 6.48
N GLY A 321 5.46 -21.43 5.77
CA GLY A 321 4.67 -20.23 6.09
C GLY A 321 5.13 -19.45 7.32
N ARG A 322 6.30 -19.74 7.87
CA ARG A 322 6.84 -19.09 9.08
C ARG A 322 7.95 -18.11 8.72
N MET A 323 7.80 -16.85 9.09
CA MET A 323 8.85 -15.84 8.90
C MET A 323 10.19 -16.27 9.53
N ALA A 324 10.14 -16.98 10.65
CA ALA A 324 11.33 -17.48 11.33
C ALA A 324 12.10 -18.57 10.55
N SER A 325 11.56 -19.12 9.49
CA SER A 325 12.26 -20.12 8.65
C SER A 325 13.05 -19.47 7.49
N ILE A 326 12.96 -18.15 7.31
CA ILE A 326 13.78 -17.42 6.34
C ILE A 326 15.11 -17.07 7.01
N ASP A 327 16.20 -17.65 6.56
CA ASP A 327 17.54 -17.42 7.13
C ASP A 327 18.20 -16.13 6.58
N VAL A 328 19.20 -15.61 7.30
CA VAL A 328 19.91 -14.36 6.93
C VAL A 328 20.72 -14.50 5.63
N PRO A 329 21.49 -15.58 5.39
CA PRO A 329 22.33 -15.68 4.19
C PRO A 329 21.57 -15.51 2.87
N PRO A 330 20.43 -16.20 2.62
CA PRO A 330 19.66 -15.98 1.39
C PRO A 330 19.11 -14.55 1.23
N VAL A 331 18.78 -13.88 2.35
CA VAL A 331 18.30 -12.50 2.31
C VAL A 331 19.45 -11.55 1.94
N LEU A 332 20.62 -11.75 2.52
CA LEU A 332 21.82 -10.97 2.18
C LEU A 332 22.18 -11.15 0.70
N GLU A 333 22.21 -12.38 0.21
CA GLU A 333 22.49 -12.69 -1.20
C GLU A 333 21.52 -11.95 -2.13
N ALA A 334 20.21 -12.03 -1.84
CA ALA A 334 19.20 -11.30 -2.61
C ALA A 334 19.40 -9.78 -2.59
N VAL A 335 19.80 -9.20 -1.45
CA VAL A 335 20.11 -7.77 -1.35
C VAL A 335 21.37 -7.43 -2.19
N LEU A 336 22.41 -8.23 -2.10
CA LEU A 336 23.67 -8.00 -2.85
C LEU A 336 23.45 -8.13 -4.36
N GLU A 337 22.64 -9.09 -4.82
CA GLU A 337 22.26 -9.20 -6.22
C GLU A 337 21.54 -7.93 -6.73
N VAL A 338 20.66 -7.37 -5.92
CA VAL A 338 19.93 -6.14 -6.26
C VAL A 338 20.85 -4.93 -6.28
N LEU A 339 21.81 -4.84 -5.33
CA LEU A 339 22.80 -3.77 -5.24
C LEU A 339 23.88 -3.83 -6.31
N GLY A 340 24.13 -5.00 -6.88
CA GLY A 340 25.12 -5.23 -7.95
C GLY A 340 24.59 -4.93 -9.36
N ARG A 341 23.32 -4.69 -9.48
CA ARG A 341 22.64 -4.27 -10.72
C ARG A 341 22.64 -2.76 -10.86
#